data_47e2d4a3191c37d2f81e5b0640c63a9b
#
_entry.id   47e2d4a3191c37d2f81e5b0640c63a9b
#
_cell.length_a   1.000
_cell.length_b   1.000
_cell.length_c   1.000
_cell.angle_alpha   90.00
_cell.angle_beta   90.00
_cell.angle_gamma   90.00
#
_symmetry.space_group_name_H-M   'P 1'
#
loop_
_entity.id
_entity.type
_entity.pdbx_description
1 polymer ?
#
loop_
_entity_poly.entity_id
_entity_poly.type
_entity_poly.pdbx_seq_one_letter_code
_entity_poly.pdbx_strand_id
1 'polypeptide(L)'
;MARFLLLLLLFLSLFSLPVMECAGQVKESVVVQVPSKAIAVTEPFVISLVFSSPNTLNEQSPAYRFPDIPTFKKQGISRSKSANMVNGQLIQSLTFSQYYEVPSIGNVAVPSVEVEAGQQTLRIDAFTLSVSPGQIDSEETQESPEIPVELNGNTNQPFFIVSSDVSKPFIGQGFTLKMSFFVPESNPLALEFDQNDVQIPQFIQQIKPRNCWEENFGLTTERVLKVKIDGKLFTEYRFFQASYFPLDGRVIRIPALRFRVLKVQAKSLEKSPMYFVSKALLIRPVPLPQHPLSGRVPVGNFQLIEKITTLKPSTGQPIKYTASLVGDGNSILWDSKTVDSDYFLDFSTLSTSTSIAPFREKMFGNKTEIIQVIPKQPGKFVLGKYFQWIYFNVKTAKFDTLRSKIEISVEGKSSDNRLNTLRGEAELYRGIEFKDTLDVVWSRWVNWRQVVNLILLGMSSVIVYLVWKRPK
;
A
#
# COMPACT_ATOMS: atom_id res chain seq x y z
N MET A 1 -19.91 29.71 -62.63
CA MET A 1 -19.14 28.57 -62.08
C MET A 1 -18.31 28.99 -60.84
N ALA A 2 -17.57 30.09 -60.86
CA ALA A 2 -16.73 30.52 -59.73
C ALA A 2 -17.49 30.77 -58.42
N ARG A 3 -18.71 31.36 -58.48
CA ARG A 3 -19.55 31.61 -57.25
C ARG A 3 -20.10 30.34 -56.62
N PHE A 4 -20.32 29.29 -57.40
CA PHE A 4 -20.81 27.99 -56.88
C PHE A 4 -19.68 27.22 -56.20
N LEU A 5 -18.45 27.34 -56.74
CA LEU A 5 -17.27 26.73 -56.13
C LEU A 5 -16.92 27.39 -54.79
N LEU A 6 -17.14 28.72 -54.68
CA LEU A 6 -16.88 29.50 -53.46
C LEU A 6 -17.90 29.12 -52.36
N LEU A 7 -19.17 28.91 -52.70
CA LEU A 7 -20.21 28.45 -51.78
C LEU A 7 -19.96 26.99 -51.29
N LEU A 8 -19.46 26.13 -52.19
CA LEU A 8 -19.11 24.73 -51.83
C LEU A 8 -17.92 24.66 -50.89
N LEU A 9 -16.90 25.52 -51.11
CA LEU A 9 -15.75 25.66 -50.22
C LEU A 9 -16.13 26.24 -48.85
N LEU A 10 -17.07 27.20 -48.80
CA LEU A 10 -17.58 27.73 -47.55
C LEU A 10 -18.42 26.72 -46.79
N PHE A 11 -19.14 25.83 -47.47
CA PHE A 11 -19.92 24.75 -46.85
C PHE A 11 -19.04 23.63 -46.32
N LEU A 12 -17.90 23.32 -47.02
CA LEU A 12 -16.92 22.34 -46.54
C LEU A 12 -16.16 22.90 -45.32
N SER A 13 -15.91 24.20 -45.21
CA SER A 13 -15.20 24.79 -44.09
C SER A 13 -16.06 24.82 -42.80
N LEU A 14 -17.40 24.81 -42.91
CA LEU A 14 -18.29 24.71 -41.76
C LEU A 14 -18.37 23.30 -41.16
N PHE A 15 -18.01 22.25 -41.92
CA PHE A 15 -17.97 20.87 -41.42
C PHE A 15 -16.63 20.47 -40.82
N SER A 16 -15.60 21.33 -40.93
CA SER A 16 -14.27 21.08 -40.35
C SER A 16 -14.04 21.80 -39.01
N LEU A 17 -15.12 22.20 -38.31
CA LEU A 17 -14.98 22.58 -36.91
C LEU A 17 -14.55 21.33 -36.14
N PRO A 18 -13.38 21.32 -35.50
CA PRO A 18 -13.00 20.23 -34.62
C PRO A 18 -14.07 20.21 -33.53
N VAL A 19 -14.78 19.10 -33.41
CA VAL A 19 -15.50 18.75 -32.19
C VAL A 19 -14.42 18.75 -31.12
N MET A 20 -14.36 19.84 -30.33
CA MET A 20 -13.59 19.84 -29.10
C MET A 20 -14.24 18.77 -28.22
N GLU A 21 -13.75 17.55 -28.35
CA GLU A 21 -13.89 16.57 -27.28
C GLU A 21 -13.20 17.19 -26.07
N CYS A 22 -13.99 17.79 -25.20
CA CYS A 22 -13.58 18.14 -23.85
C CYS A 22 -13.49 16.85 -23.00
N ALA A 23 -12.74 15.86 -23.52
CA ALA A 23 -12.22 14.78 -22.72
C ALA A 23 -11.13 15.43 -21.88
N GLY A 24 -11.43 15.72 -20.63
CA GLY A 24 -10.42 16.16 -19.69
C GLY A 24 -9.29 15.12 -19.66
N GLN A 25 -8.23 15.38 -20.41
CA GLN A 25 -7.03 14.54 -20.39
C GLN A 25 -6.53 14.53 -18.94
N VAL A 26 -6.56 13.38 -18.32
CA VAL A 26 -5.95 13.18 -17.00
C VAL A 26 -4.44 13.36 -17.21
N LYS A 27 -3.95 14.50 -16.74
CA LYS A 27 -2.52 14.83 -16.76
C LYS A 27 -1.77 14.00 -15.71
N GLU A 28 -0.51 13.72 -16.00
CA GLU A 28 0.40 13.23 -14.96
C GLU A 28 0.36 14.17 -13.75
N SER A 29 0.17 13.59 -12.58
CA SER A 29 0.06 14.36 -11.34
C SER A 29 0.92 13.75 -10.24
N VAL A 30 1.49 14.61 -9.42
CA VAL A 30 2.21 14.23 -8.22
C VAL A 30 1.51 14.88 -7.03
N VAL A 31 1.14 14.08 -6.05
CA VAL A 31 0.40 14.55 -4.87
C VAL A 31 1.06 14.02 -3.61
N VAL A 32 1.27 14.89 -2.62
CA VAL A 32 1.65 14.47 -1.29
C VAL A 32 0.40 14.27 -0.43
N GLN A 33 0.36 13.19 0.32
CA GLN A 33 -0.75 12.83 1.20
C GLN A 33 -0.27 12.55 2.61
N VAL A 34 -1.02 13.08 3.59
CA VAL A 34 -0.91 12.72 5.00
C VAL A 34 -2.21 12.02 5.38
N PRO A 35 -2.24 10.66 5.42
CA PRO A 35 -3.48 9.90 5.56
C PRO A 35 -4.23 10.17 6.85
N SER A 36 -3.52 10.44 7.96
CA SER A 36 -4.13 10.68 9.26
C SER A 36 -3.38 11.73 10.06
N LYS A 37 -4.15 12.61 10.72
CA LYS A 37 -3.66 13.56 11.74
C LYS A 37 -3.96 13.07 13.17
N ALA A 38 -4.49 11.86 13.32
CA ALA A 38 -4.72 11.19 14.59
C ALA A 38 -4.29 9.74 14.45
N ILE A 39 -3.36 9.30 15.28
CA ILE A 39 -2.78 7.95 15.27
C ILE A 39 -2.64 7.42 16.70
N ALA A 40 -2.52 6.10 16.85
CA ALA A 40 -2.07 5.52 18.10
C ALA A 40 -0.53 5.59 18.21
N VAL A 41 0.02 5.63 19.42
CA VAL A 41 1.48 5.62 19.64
C VAL A 41 2.16 4.38 19.06
N THR A 42 1.39 3.31 18.88
CA THR A 42 1.84 2.06 18.26
C THR A 42 1.82 2.10 16.74
N GLU A 43 1.26 3.15 16.14
CA GLU A 43 1.15 3.33 14.70
C GLU A 43 2.19 4.32 14.19
N PRO A 44 2.75 4.10 12.99
CA PRO A 44 3.63 5.07 12.37
C PRO A 44 2.84 6.27 11.86
N PHE A 45 3.43 7.46 11.99
CA PHE A 45 3.02 8.59 11.19
C PHE A 45 3.54 8.40 9.76
N VAL A 46 2.69 8.61 8.75
CA VAL A 46 3.00 8.30 7.35
C VAL A 46 2.86 9.55 6.48
N ILE A 47 3.85 9.78 5.63
CA ILE A 47 3.77 10.73 4.52
C ILE A 47 3.87 9.93 3.24
N SER A 48 2.88 10.06 2.35
CA SER A 48 2.84 9.35 1.07
C SER A 48 2.96 10.31 -0.10
N LEU A 49 3.76 9.93 -1.09
CA LEU A 49 3.93 10.61 -2.36
C LEU A 49 3.35 9.75 -3.46
N VAL A 50 2.33 10.24 -4.15
CA VAL A 50 1.57 9.52 -5.17
C VAL A 50 1.86 10.13 -6.54
N PHE A 51 2.47 9.36 -7.41
CA PHE A 51 2.64 9.67 -8.83
C PHE A 51 1.52 8.97 -9.60
N SER A 52 0.73 9.71 -10.37
CA SER A 52 -0.36 9.15 -11.18
C SER A 52 -0.17 9.52 -12.63
N SER A 53 -0.29 8.55 -13.54
CA SER A 53 -0.17 8.71 -14.97
C SER A 53 -1.21 7.88 -15.73
N PRO A 54 -1.81 8.43 -16.80
CA PRO A 54 -2.68 7.67 -17.71
C PRO A 54 -1.89 6.72 -18.61
N ASN A 55 -0.57 6.88 -18.67
CA ASN A 55 0.34 6.03 -19.42
C ASN A 55 1.00 5.01 -18.49
N THR A 56 1.60 3.98 -19.06
CA THR A 56 2.39 3.02 -18.30
C THR A 56 3.52 3.77 -17.59
N LEU A 57 3.48 3.76 -16.25
CA LEU A 57 4.57 4.30 -15.44
C LEU A 57 5.84 3.47 -15.73
N ASN A 58 6.86 4.10 -16.27
CA ASN A 58 8.15 3.47 -16.49
C ASN A 58 8.67 2.87 -15.19
N GLU A 59 9.38 1.75 -15.28
CA GLU A 59 9.96 1.07 -14.11
C GLU A 59 11.02 1.91 -13.38
N GLN A 60 11.53 2.94 -14.03
CA GLN A 60 12.45 3.89 -13.39
C GLN A 60 11.68 4.70 -12.35
N SER A 61 12.02 4.48 -11.09
CA SER A 61 11.46 5.25 -9.98
C SER A 61 11.82 6.72 -10.15
N PRO A 62 10.83 7.64 -10.10
CA PRO A 62 11.12 9.07 -10.08
C PRO A 62 11.97 9.40 -8.85
N ALA A 63 12.85 10.39 -8.97
CA ALA A 63 13.61 10.87 -7.81
C ALA A 63 12.66 11.46 -6.77
N TYR A 64 12.87 11.12 -5.50
CA TYR A 64 12.08 11.65 -4.39
C TYR A 64 12.92 11.77 -3.12
N ARG A 65 12.53 12.72 -2.26
CA ARG A 65 13.14 12.88 -0.96
C ARG A 65 12.09 13.30 0.07
N PHE A 66 11.96 12.51 1.13
CA PHE A 66 11.10 12.83 2.26
C PHE A 66 11.83 13.68 3.30
N PRO A 67 11.12 14.59 3.98
CA PRO A 67 11.71 15.50 4.97
C PRO A 67 12.20 14.76 6.22
N ASP A 68 13.19 15.35 6.90
CA ASP A 68 13.49 15.04 8.29
C ASP A 68 12.60 15.90 9.19
N ILE A 69 11.75 15.25 9.99
CA ILE A 69 10.85 15.94 10.91
C ILE A 69 11.54 15.94 12.28
N PRO A 70 11.76 17.12 12.90
CA PRO A 70 12.35 17.19 14.22
C PRO A 70 11.60 16.30 15.22
N THR A 71 12.31 15.59 16.07
CA THR A 71 11.80 14.64 17.06
C THR A 71 11.22 13.34 16.52
N PHE A 72 10.87 13.24 15.22
CA PHE A 72 10.39 12.01 14.60
C PHE A 72 11.57 11.21 14.06
N LYS A 73 11.52 9.90 14.23
CA LYS A 73 12.56 9.00 13.70
C LYS A 73 12.06 8.37 12.40
N LYS A 74 12.76 8.65 11.29
CA LYS A 74 12.50 7.96 10.04
C LYS A 74 12.67 6.46 10.19
N GLN A 75 11.69 5.72 9.69
CA GLN A 75 11.70 4.27 9.56
C GLN A 75 11.90 3.88 8.08
N GLY A 76 11.34 2.79 7.63
CA GLY A 76 11.42 2.37 6.24
C GLY A 76 10.51 3.14 5.28
N ILE A 77 10.71 2.88 3.99
CA ILE A 77 9.86 3.37 2.90
C ILE A 77 9.16 2.18 2.27
N SER A 78 7.84 2.28 2.03
CA SER A 78 7.13 1.32 1.18
C SER A 78 6.89 1.88 -0.21
N ARG A 79 6.78 0.96 -1.19
CA ARG A 79 6.40 1.26 -2.56
C ARG A 79 5.20 0.41 -2.93
N SER A 80 4.14 1.03 -3.44
CA SER A 80 2.98 0.31 -3.97
C SER A 80 2.60 0.81 -5.35
N LYS A 81 2.09 -0.10 -6.20
CA LYS A 81 1.50 0.22 -7.49
C LYS A 81 0.00 -0.06 -7.43
N SER A 82 -0.80 0.82 -7.98
CA SER A 82 -2.23 0.61 -8.16
C SER A 82 -2.66 1.04 -9.56
N ALA A 83 -3.75 0.48 -10.05
CA ALA A 83 -4.35 0.84 -11.32
C ALA A 83 -5.86 0.96 -11.13
N ASN A 84 -6.40 2.11 -11.48
CA ASN A 84 -7.81 2.43 -11.31
C ASN A 84 -8.39 2.96 -12.62
N MET A 85 -9.64 2.61 -12.91
CA MET A 85 -10.37 3.21 -14.04
C MET A 85 -11.02 4.52 -13.59
N VAL A 86 -10.66 5.62 -14.24
CA VAL A 86 -11.24 6.94 -14.00
C VAL A 86 -11.75 7.47 -15.33
N ASN A 87 -13.06 7.74 -15.43
CA ASN A 87 -13.72 8.20 -16.67
C ASN A 87 -13.42 7.32 -17.90
N GLY A 88 -13.35 5.97 -17.71
CA GLY A 88 -13.04 5.03 -18.77
C GLY A 88 -11.55 4.95 -19.17
N GLN A 89 -10.67 5.69 -18.50
CA GLN A 89 -9.24 5.67 -18.72
C GLN A 89 -8.53 4.97 -17.58
N LEU A 90 -7.59 4.08 -17.89
CA LEU A 90 -6.77 3.39 -16.89
C LEU A 90 -5.70 4.36 -16.36
N ILE A 91 -5.79 4.70 -15.08
CA ILE A 91 -4.80 5.51 -14.36
C ILE A 91 -3.93 4.58 -13.54
N GLN A 92 -2.64 4.58 -13.81
CA GLN A 92 -1.67 3.89 -12.97
C GLN A 92 -1.10 4.86 -11.94
N SER A 93 -0.99 4.42 -10.70
CA SER A 93 -0.42 5.19 -9.61
C SER A 93 0.71 4.43 -8.94
N LEU A 94 1.82 5.13 -8.69
CA LEU A 94 2.97 4.65 -7.94
C LEU A 94 3.07 5.47 -6.66
N THR A 95 2.94 4.81 -5.52
CA THR A 95 2.95 5.46 -4.21
C THR A 95 4.21 5.07 -3.46
N PHE A 96 4.93 6.07 -2.96
CA PHE A 96 6.00 5.91 -1.99
C PHE A 96 5.50 6.45 -0.65
N SER A 97 5.65 5.67 0.42
CA SER A 97 5.21 6.06 1.76
C SER A 97 6.37 5.96 2.72
N GLN A 98 6.75 7.10 3.32
CA GLN A 98 7.75 7.17 4.37
C GLN A 98 7.06 7.05 5.72
N TYR A 99 7.55 6.16 6.55
CA TYR A 99 7.06 5.90 7.90
C TYR A 99 7.94 6.62 8.91
N TYR A 100 7.31 7.22 9.94
CA TYR A 100 7.99 7.91 11.02
C TYR A 100 7.49 7.36 12.36
N GLU A 101 8.40 7.08 13.24
CA GLU A 101 8.11 6.80 14.65
C GLU A 101 7.88 8.11 15.39
N VAL A 102 6.80 8.19 16.16
CA VAL A 102 6.41 9.39 16.89
C VAL A 102 6.97 9.33 18.31
N PRO A 103 7.52 10.45 18.85
CA PRO A 103 8.29 10.41 20.10
C PRO A 103 7.44 10.23 21.36
N SER A 104 6.17 10.65 21.36
CA SER A 104 5.37 10.70 22.59
C SER A 104 3.86 10.69 22.32
N ILE A 105 3.10 10.32 23.35
CA ILE A 105 1.64 10.43 23.40
C ILE A 105 1.25 11.90 23.62
N GLY A 106 0.11 12.30 23.09
CA GLY A 106 -0.43 13.65 23.19
C GLY A 106 -0.46 14.39 21.87
N ASN A 107 -0.58 15.70 21.93
CA ASN A 107 -0.57 16.56 20.77
C ASN A 107 0.86 16.91 20.37
N VAL A 108 1.32 16.37 19.25
CA VAL A 108 2.67 16.57 18.73
C VAL A 108 2.61 17.55 17.55
N ALA A 109 3.34 18.65 17.62
CA ALA A 109 3.39 19.62 16.54
C ALA A 109 4.25 19.08 15.38
N VAL A 110 3.70 19.02 14.20
CA VAL A 110 4.41 18.75 12.94
C VAL A 110 4.65 20.10 12.27
N PRO A 111 5.90 20.54 12.08
CA PRO A 111 6.20 21.79 11.41
C PRO A 111 5.82 21.70 9.92
N SER A 112 5.78 22.84 9.23
CA SER A 112 5.69 22.84 7.78
C SER A 112 6.94 22.18 7.21
N VAL A 113 6.74 21.20 6.31
CA VAL A 113 7.82 20.40 5.71
C VAL A 113 7.64 20.31 4.20
N GLU A 114 8.73 20.08 3.50
CA GLU A 114 8.76 19.96 2.05
C GLU A 114 9.16 18.55 1.63
N VAL A 115 8.46 18.01 0.62
CA VAL A 115 8.71 16.70 0.00
C VAL A 115 9.17 16.96 -1.43
N GLU A 116 10.35 16.51 -1.78
CA GLU A 116 10.87 16.58 -3.15
C GLU A 116 10.33 15.41 -3.98
N ALA A 117 9.83 15.71 -5.17
CA ALA A 117 9.24 14.75 -6.10
C ALA A 117 9.63 15.08 -7.54
N GLY A 118 10.68 14.44 -8.04
CA GLY A 118 11.27 14.77 -9.33
C GLY A 118 11.83 16.20 -9.34
N GLN A 119 11.25 17.07 -10.16
CA GLN A 119 11.60 18.50 -10.25
C GLN A 119 10.66 19.40 -9.43
N GLN A 120 9.72 18.83 -8.71
CA GLN A 120 8.72 19.57 -7.92
C GLN A 120 8.99 19.44 -6.44
N THR A 121 8.75 20.53 -5.71
CA THR A 121 8.73 20.53 -4.25
C THR A 121 7.31 20.72 -3.78
N LEU A 122 6.80 19.77 -3.01
CA LEU A 122 5.43 19.75 -2.47
C LEU A 122 5.49 20.10 -0.99
N ARG A 123 4.71 21.09 -0.58
CA ARG A 123 4.67 21.55 0.81
C ARG A 123 3.53 20.92 1.57
N ILE A 124 3.83 20.47 2.79
CA ILE A 124 2.85 20.09 3.81
C ILE A 124 2.85 21.21 4.85
N ASP A 125 1.68 21.85 5.04
CA ASP A 125 1.55 22.89 6.05
C ASP A 125 1.65 22.32 7.46
N ALA A 126 2.11 23.15 8.41
CA ALA A 126 2.20 22.77 9.80
C ALA A 126 0.82 22.36 10.36
N PHE A 127 0.80 21.30 11.16
CA PHE A 127 -0.41 20.83 11.82
C PHE A 127 -0.07 20.15 13.16
N THR A 128 -1.11 19.86 13.94
CA THR A 128 -0.98 19.08 15.17
C THR A 128 -1.39 17.64 14.90
N LEU A 129 -0.50 16.70 15.19
CA LEU A 129 -0.75 15.27 15.17
C LEU A 129 -1.25 14.85 16.55
N SER A 130 -2.44 14.28 16.63
CA SER A 130 -2.97 13.72 17.88
C SER A 130 -2.52 12.28 18.03
N VAL A 131 -1.71 11.99 19.04
CA VAL A 131 -1.19 10.66 19.33
C VAL A 131 -1.88 10.11 20.56
N SER A 132 -2.76 9.15 20.35
CA SER A 132 -3.46 8.46 21.45
C SER A 132 -2.59 7.37 22.07
N PRO A 133 -2.81 7.02 23.35
CA PRO A 133 -2.05 5.94 23.99
C PRO A 133 -2.31 4.57 23.36
N GLY A 134 -2.98 4.37 22.30
CA GLY A 134 -3.33 3.03 21.82
C GLY A 134 -3.85 2.14 22.96
N GLN A 135 -4.69 1.18 22.72
CA GLN A 135 -4.90 0.12 23.71
C GLN A 135 -3.59 -0.69 23.81
N ILE A 136 -2.69 -0.25 24.66
CA ILE A 136 -1.62 -1.10 25.16
C ILE A 136 -2.34 -2.02 26.12
N ASP A 137 -2.60 -3.27 25.72
CA ASP A 137 -2.73 -4.32 26.71
C ASP A 137 -1.47 -4.20 27.56
N SER A 138 -1.67 -3.71 28.78
CA SER A 138 -0.65 -3.44 29.77
C SER A 138 0.04 -4.75 30.11
N GLU A 139 1.11 -5.05 29.41
CA GLU A 139 2.19 -5.96 29.77
C GLU A 139 3.16 -6.17 28.59
N GLU A 140 3.70 -5.08 28.04
CA GLU A 140 5.00 -5.17 27.37
C GLU A 140 5.85 -4.02 27.91
N THR A 141 6.46 -4.25 29.06
CA THR A 141 7.75 -3.69 29.40
C THR A 141 8.60 -3.75 28.13
N GLN A 142 9.22 -2.62 27.75
CA GLN A 142 10.20 -2.59 26.67
C GLN A 142 11.37 -3.52 27.04
N GLU A 143 11.17 -4.81 26.91
CA GLU A 143 12.27 -5.72 26.78
C GLU A 143 12.87 -5.42 25.41
N SER A 144 14.09 -4.89 25.42
CA SER A 144 14.99 -4.94 24.27
C SER A 144 14.83 -6.32 23.65
N PRO A 145 14.61 -6.44 22.31
CA PRO A 145 14.38 -7.74 21.69
C PRO A 145 15.39 -8.70 22.28
N GLU A 146 14.91 -9.76 22.92
CA GLU A 146 15.75 -10.79 23.48
C GLU A 146 16.67 -11.26 22.36
N ILE A 147 17.86 -10.68 22.32
CA ILE A 147 18.98 -11.35 21.67
C ILE A 147 19.12 -12.59 22.53
N PRO A 148 18.91 -13.83 22.01
CA PRO A 148 19.11 -15.02 22.80
C PRO A 148 20.58 -15.06 23.19
N VAL A 149 20.91 -14.46 24.30
CA VAL A 149 22.25 -14.32 24.82
C VAL A 149 22.58 -15.58 25.61
N GLU A 150 22.70 -16.67 24.91
CA GLU A 150 23.71 -17.67 25.29
C GLU A 150 25.07 -17.21 24.73
N LEU A 151 25.49 -16.01 25.11
CA LEU A 151 26.87 -15.59 25.00
C LEU A 151 27.63 -16.41 26.03
N ASN A 152 28.41 -17.39 25.59
CA ASN A 152 29.34 -18.12 26.45
C ASN A 152 30.27 -17.11 27.16
N GLY A 153 29.85 -16.61 28.33
CA GLY A 153 30.67 -16.08 29.40
C GLY A 153 31.54 -14.85 29.17
N ASN A 154 31.68 -14.27 27.96
CA ASN A 154 32.62 -13.20 27.72
C ASN A 154 31.99 -12.00 26.99
N THR A 155 31.15 -11.25 27.73
CA THR A 155 30.48 -10.05 27.26
C THR A 155 31.39 -8.83 26.97
N ASN A 156 32.72 -9.00 26.99
CA ASN A 156 33.70 -7.93 26.75
C ASN A 156 34.38 -8.03 25.39
N GLN A 157 33.97 -8.97 24.52
CA GLN A 157 34.58 -9.16 23.21
C GLN A 157 33.56 -8.86 22.10
N PRO A 158 34.02 -8.41 20.92
CA PRO A 158 33.17 -8.33 19.74
C PRO A 158 32.62 -9.69 19.34
N PHE A 159 31.42 -9.74 18.78
CA PHE A 159 30.82 -10.97 18.28
C PHE A 159 29.95 -10.69 17.05
N PHE A 160 29.82 -11.71 16.20
CA PHE A 160 28.99 -11.71 15.01
C PHE A 160 27.85 -12.70 15.19
N ILE A 161 26.61 -12.26 14.89
CA ILE A 161 25.42 -13.07 15.10
C ILE A 161 24.46 -12.96 13.94
N VAL A 162 23.81 -14.09 13.60
CA VAL A 162 22.54 -14.11 12.88
C VAL A 162 21.48 -14.50 13.89
N SER A 163 20.45 -13.68 14.05
CA SER A 163 19.40 -13.86 15.03
C SER A 163 18.01 -13.86 14.40
N SER A 164 17.05 -14.49 15.07
CA SER A 164 15.65 -14.46 14.73
C SER A 164 14.83 -14.08 15.96
N ASP A 165 13.82 -13.24 15.78
CA ASP A 165 12.89 -12.86 16.85
C ASP A 165 11.91 -14.00 17.22
N VAL A 166 11.67 -14.96 16.30
CA VAL A 166 10.77 -16.09 16.53
C VAL A 166 11.42 -17.37 16.02
N SER A 167 11.58 -18.38 16.89
CA SER A 167 12.15 -19.69 16.52
C SER A 167 11.12 -20.72 16.06
N LYS A 168 9.85 -20.53 16.42
CA LYS A 168 8.71 -21.41 16.08
C LYS A 168 7.53 -20.59 15.57
N PRO A 169 7.65 -19.88 14.43
CA PRO A 169 6.54 -19.12 13.87
C PRO A 169 5.44 -20.07 13.38
N PHE A 170 4.18 -19.67 13.45
CA PHE A 170 3.13 -20.35 12.69
C PHE A 170 3.36 -20.19 11.19
N ILE A 171 2.88 -21.14 10.39
CA ILE A 171 2.88 -20.99 8.93
C ILE A 171 2.09 -19.71 8.58
N GLY A 172 2.72 -18.81 7.82
CA GLY A 172 2.18 -17.48 7.50
C GLY A 172 2.48 -16.39 8.53
N GLN A 173 2.99 -16.70 9.73
CA GLN A 173 3.47 -15.73 10.70
C GLN A 173 4.84 -15.18 10.29
N GLY A 174 5.01 -13.86 10.33
CA GLY A 174 6.30 -13.22 10.11
C GLY A 174 7.30 -13.52 11.23
N PHE A 175 8.56 -13.79 10.85
CA PHE A 175 9.71 -13.74 11.73
C PHE A 175 10.82 -12.92 11.07
N THR A 176 11.59 -12.20 11.88
CA THR A 176 12.64 -11.30 11.38
C THR A 176 14.01 -11.88 11.58
N LEU A 177 14.77 -12.04 10.50
CA LEU A 177 16.21 -12.36 10.56
C LEU A 177 17.02 -11.07 10.56
N LYS A 178 18.00 -11.00 11.45
CA LYS A 178 19.00 -9.93 11.53
C LYS A 178 20.40 -10.53 11.46
N MET A 179 21.30 -9.82 10.78
CA MET A 179 22.71 -10.16 10.74
C MET A 179 23.50 -8.94 11.19
N SER A 180 24.17 -9.06 12.34
CA SER A 180 24.80 -7.92 13.00
C SER A 180 26.16 -8.29 13.60
N PHE A 181 27.06 -7.32 13.62
CA PHE A 181 28.32 -7.37 14.34
C PHE A 181 28.28 -6.39 15.53
N PHE A 182 28.59 -6.88 16.70
CA PHE A 182 28.54 -6.12 17.94
C PHE A 182 29.95 -5.90 18.45
N VAL A 183 30.24 -4.63 18.79
CA VAL A 183 31.52 -4.21 19.36
C VAL A 183 31.24 -3.54 20.70
N PRO A 184 31.71 -4.08 21.84
CA PRO A 184 31.56 -3.40 23.12
C PRO A 184 32.33 -2.08 23.13
N GLU A 185 31.79 -1.04 23.80
CA GLU A 185 32.49 0.25 23.88
C GLU A 185 33.85 0.15 24.62
N SER A 186 33.97 -0.81 25.51
CA SER A 186 35.22 -1.12 26.21
C SER A 186 36.20 -1.99 25.37
N ASN A 187 35.91 -2.22 24.07
CA ASN A 187 36.77 -3.07 23.24
C ASN A 187 38.14 -2.44 23.05
N PRO A 188 39.22 -3.14 23.46
CA PRO A 188 40.60 -2.66 23.28
C PRO A 188 41.15 -2.90 21.87
N LEU A 189 40.42 -3.65 21.01
CA LEU A 189 40.89 -4.04 19.69
C LEU A 189 40.52 -2.96 18.66
N ALA A 190 41.46 -2.47 17.91
CA ALA A 190 41.21 -1.70 16.70
C ALA A 190 40.81 -2.65 15.59
N LEU A 191 39.55 -2.60 15.16
CA LEU A 191 38.98 -3.45 14.13
C LEU A 191 38.56 -2.63 12.91
N GLU A 192 38.86 -3.12 11.73
CA GLU A 192 38.41 -2.59 10.44
C GLU A 192 37.58 -3.64 9.70
N PHE A 193 36.53 -3.23 9.00
CA PHE A 193 35.79 -4.10 8.11
C PHE A 193 36.64 -4.43 6.87
N ASP A 194 36.51 -5.67 6.40
CA ASP A 194 37.26 -6.18 5.27
C ASP A 194 36.30 -6.75 4.21
N GLN A 195 36.28 -6.12 3.03
CA GLN A 195 35.47 -6.56 1.89
C GLN A 195 33.99 -6.82 2.23
N ASN A 196 33.35 -5.93 2.98
CA ASN A 196 31.93 -6.08 3.35
C ASN A 196 31.03 -6.12 2.11
N ASP A 197 31.40 -5.40 1.06
CA ASP A 197 30.73 -5.39 -0.25
C ASP A 197 30.69 -6.77 -0.93
N VAL A 198 31.62 -7.65 -0.58
CA VAL A 198 31.67 -9.04 -1.08
C VAL A 198 31.09 -10.03 -0.07
N GLN A 199 31.48 -9.94 1.20
CA GLN A 199 31.06 -10.90 2.23
C GLN A 199 29.56 -10.83 2.52
N ILE A 200 28.98 -9.61 2.68
CA ILE A 200 27.59 -9.46 3.10
C ILE A 200 26.61 -10.00 2.07
N PRO A 201 26.71 -9.70 0.76
CA PRO A 201 25.84 -10.31 -0.24
C PRO A 201 25.92 -11.84 -0.29
N GLN A 202 27.12 -12.43 -0.13
CA GLN A 202 27.29 -13.88 -0.08
C GLN A 202 26.59 -14.49 1.14
N PHE A 203 26.68 -13.84 2.31
CA PHE A 203 25.99 -14.30 3.52
C PHE A 203 24.48 -14.20 3.37
N ILE A 204 23.95 -13.11 2.81
CA ILE A 204 22.51 -12.96 2.55
C ILE A 204 22.00 -14.12 1.69
N GLN A 205 22.72 -14.50 0.63
CA GLN A 205 22.34 -15.64 -0.21
C GLN A 205 22.31 -16.96 0.57
N GLN A 206 23.24 -17.16 1.52
CA GLN A 206 23.30 -18.38 2.32
C GLN A 206 22.18 -18.47 3.37
N ILE A 207 21.78 -17.34 3.95
CA ILE A 207 20.77 -17.33 5.01
C ILE A 207 19.33 -17.18 4.49
N LYS A 208 19.14 -16.86 3.22
CA LYS A 208 17.82 -16.65 2.61
C LYS A 208 17.00 -17.93 2.57
N PRO A 209 15.86 -18.03 3.30
CA PRO A 209 14.98 -19.19 3.25
C PRO A 209 14.29 -19.33 1.90
N ARG A 210 14.24 -20.54 1.34
CA ARG A 210 13.63 -20.79 0.01
C ARG A 210 12.11 -20.94 0.05
N ASN A 211 11.55 -21.33 1.18
CA ASN A 211 10.12 -21.61 1.37
C ASN A 211 9.40 -20.53 2.17
N CYS A 212 9.85 -19.28 2.05
CA CYS A 212 9.26 -18.13 2.71
C CYS A 212 8.98 -17.02 1.71
N TRP A 213 7.95 -16.25 1.97
CA TRP A 213 7.81 -14.92 1.42
C TRP A 213 8.76 -13.98 2.16
N GLU A 214 9.43 -13.09 1.46
CA GLU A 214 10.41 -12.14 2.02
C GLU A 214 9.94 -10.70 1.90
N GLU A 215 10.03 -9.97 2.99
CA GLU A 215 9.88 -8.52 3.04
C GLU A 215 11.17 -7.91 3.60
N ASN A 216 11.89 -7.17 2.75
CA ASN A 216 13.20 -6.62 3.08
C ASN A 216 13.07 -5.24 3.69
N PHE A 217 13.86 -4.92 4.72
CA PHE A 217 13.90 -3.60 5.36
C PHE A 217 14.63 -2.54 4.52
N GLY A 218 15.20 -2.92 3.39
CA GLY A 218 15.84 -1.98 2.46
C GLY A 218 17.11 -1.34 3.01
N LEU A 219 17.85 -2.05 3.85
CA LEU A 219 19.16 -1.58 4.30
C LEU A 219 20.13 -1.56 3.11
N THR A 220 20.52 -0.37 2.69
CA THR A 220 21.51 -0.15 1.60
C THR A 220 22.93 -0.06 2.11
N THR A 221 23.09 0.30 3.38
CA THR A 221 24.37 0.37 4.11
C THR A 221 24.16 -0.21 5.50
N GLU A 222 25.25 -0.50 6.21
CA GLU A 222 25.16 -0.93 7.59
C GLU A 222 24.48 0.15 8.45
N ARG A 223 23.51 -0.28 9.26
CA ARG A 223 22.87 0.56 10.26
C ARG A 223 23.64 0.48 11.57
N VAL A 224 24.15 1.61 12.02
CA VAL A 224 24.91 1.69 13.29
C VAL A 224 23.99 2.12 14.42
N LEU A 225 23.94 1.29 15.48
CA LEU A 225 23.05 1.49 16.62
C LEU A 225 23.85 1.36 17.93
N LYS A 226 23.46 2.12 18.95
CA LYS A 226 23.93 1.93 20.31
C LYS A 226 22.90 1.08 21.05
N VAL A 227 23.34 -0.06 21.56
CA VAL A 227 22.46 -1.01 22.25
C VAL A 227 23.06 -1.42 23.59
N LYS A 228 22.20 -1.71 24.55
CA LYS A 228 22.62 -2.18 25.87
C LYS A 228 22.31 -3.67 25.99
N ILE A 229 23.32 -4.49 26.22
CA ILE A 229 23.22 -5.94 26.39
C ILE A 229 23.81 -6.27 27.76
N ASP A 230 23.06 -6.94 28.63
CA ASP A 230 23.46 -7.30 30.00
C ASP A 230 24.13 -6.12 30.78
N GLY A 231 23.52 -4.94 30.62
CA GLY A 231 24.01 -3.73 31.31
C GLY A 231 25.20 -3.04 30.63
N LYS A 232 25.82 -3.63 29.60
CA LYS A 232 26.98 -3.08 28.87
C LYS A 232 26.57 -2.44 27.56
N LEU A 233 27.25 -1.37 27.18
CA LEU A 233 27.01 -0.65 25.92
C LEU A 233 27.81 -1.31 24.77
N PHE A 234 27.12 -1.52 23.68
CA PHE A 234 27.69 -2.04 22.43
C PHE A 234 27.32 -1.10 21.28
N THR A 235 28.20 -1.07 20.28
CA THR A 235 27.86 -0.58 18.95
C THR A 235 27.45 -1.76 18.10
N GLU A 236 26.20 -1.80 17.63
CA GLU A 236 25.69 -2.78 16.67
C GLU A 236 25.89 -2.24 15.27
N TYR A 237 26.58 -2.99 14.43
CA TYR A 237 26.65 -2.81 12.98
C TYR A 237 25.73 -3.83 12.34
N ARG A 238 24.52 -3.39 11.96
CA ARG A 238 23.51 -4.23 11.36
C ARG A 238 23.65 -4.21 9.84
N PHE A 239 24.06 -5.34 9.26
CA PHE A 239 24.28 -5.48 7.82
C PHE A 239 23.05 -5.95 7.06
N PHE A 240 22.15 -6.67 7.74
CA PHE A 240 20.97 -7.22 7.09
C PHE A 240 19.81 -7.33 8.08
N GLN A 241 18.60 -7.06 7.56
CA GLN A 241 17.35 -7.29 8.25
C GLN A 241 16.24 -7.55 7.22
N ALA A 242 15.52 -8.66 7.37
CA ALA A 242 14.36 -8.99 6.57
C ALA A 242 13.36 -9.81 7.38
N SER A 243 12.07 -9.62 7.11
CA SER A 243 11.01 -10.46 7.64
C SER A 243 10.65 -11.55 6.63
N TYR A 244 10.49 -12.76 7.13
CA TYR A 244 10.15 -13.94 6.36
C TYR A 244 8.86 -14.54 6.87
N PHE A 245 7.99 -14.96 5.95
CA PHE A 245 6.70 -15.58 6.23
C PHE A 245 6.73 -17.01 5.69
N PRO A 246 6.79 -18.06 6.54
CA PRO A 246 6.83 -19.44 6.08
C PRO A 246 5.59 -19.81 5.27
N LEU A 247 5.80 -20.44 4.12
CA LEU A 247 4.71 -20.91 3.25
C LEU A 247 4.28 -22.34 3.60
N ASP A 248 5.15 -23.08 4.29
CA ASP A 248 4.92 -24.46 4.71
C ASP A 248 5.66 -24.79 6.01
N GLY A 249 5.50 -26.03 6.51
CA GLY A 249 6.08 -26.52 7.76
C GLY A 249 7.52 -27.03 7.66
N ARG A 250 8.21 -26.84 6.54
CA ARG A 250 9.61 -27.31 6.40
C ARG A 250 10.53 -26.52 7.31
N VAL A 251 11.43 -27.26 7.98
CA VAL A 251 12.43 -26.67 8.87
C VAL A 251 13.39 -25.78 8.08
N ILE A 252 13.52 -24.52 8.52
CA ILE A 252 14.44 -23.55 7.96
C ILE A 252 15.77 -23.66 8.71
N ARG A 253 16.84 -23.91 7.97
CA ARG A 253 18.20 -24.03 8.50
C ARG A 253 19.04 -22.86 8.04
N ILE A 254 19.49 -22.05 8.98
CA ILE A 254 20.43 -20.95 8.74
C ILE A 254 21.81 -21.43 9.14
N PRO A 255 22.77 -21.49 8.21
CA PRO A 255 24.12 -22.00 8.52
C PRO A 255 24.88 -21.01 9.41
N ALA A 256 25.90 -21.52 10.08
CA ALA A 256 26.90 -20.66 10.71
C ALA A 256 27.71 -19.94 9.65
N LEU A 257 27.91 -18.62 9.86
CA LEU A 257 28.64 -17.75 8.95
C LEU A 257 29.96 -17.34 9.59
N ARG A 258 31.01 -17.23 8.78
CA ARG A 258 32.35 -16.83 9.21
C ARG A 258 32.68 -15.44 8.66
N PHE A 259 32.51 -14.43 9.52
CA PHE A 259 32.75 -13.03 9.20
C PHE A 259 34.21 -12.64 9.43
N ARG A 260 34.86 -12.09 8.41
CA ARG A 260 36.23 -11.63 8.44
C ARG A 260 36.32 -10.13 8.68
N VAL A 261 37.14 -9.73 9.63
CA VAL A 261 37.53 -8.35 9.89
C VAL A 261 39.05 -8.26 9.97
N LEU A 262 39.61 -7.09 9.90
CA LEU A 262 41.03 -6.83 10.09
C LEU A 262 41.27 -6.28 11.49
N LYS A 263 42.18 -6.92 12.23
CA LYS A 263 42.72 -6.39 13.47
C LYS A 263 43.90 -5.49 13.10
N VAL A 264 43.87 -4.22 13.50
CA VAL A 264 44.94 -3.25 13.28
C VAL A 264 45.79 -3.18 14.52
N GLN A 265 47.11 -3.38 14.38
CA GLN A 265 48.06 -3.22 15.48
C GLN A 265 48.38 -1.73 15.68
N ALA A 266 48.13 -1.22 16.88
CA ALA A 266 48.25 0.23 17.18
C ALA A 266 49.66 0.82 16.94
N LYS A 267 50.73 0.00 17.01
CA LYS A 267 52.11 0.46 16.87
C LYS A 267 52.68 0.33 15.48
N SER A 268 52.37 -0.75 14.74
CA SER A 268 52.94 -1.06 13.41
C SER A 268 51.99 -0.76 12.26
N LEU A 269 50.71 -0.47 12.54
CA LEU A 269 49.62 -0.37 11.56
C LEU A 269 49.45 -1.62 10.71
N GLU A 270 50.09 -2.71 11.08
CA GLU A 270 49.91 -3.99 10.42
C GLU A 270 48.49 -4.52 10.61
N LYS A 271 47.89 -5.01 9.52
CA LYS A 271 46.56 -5.56 9.48
C LYS A 271 46.62 -7.09 9.42
N SER A 272 46.01 -7.77 10.35
CA SER A 272 45.87 -9.21 10.35
C SER A 272 44.43 -9.65 10.35
N PRO A 273 44.06 -10.71 9.58
CA PRO A 273 42.69 -11.17 9.53
C PRO A 273 42.26 -11.79 10.87
N MET A 274 41.07 -11.41 11.31
CA MET A 274 40.37 -11.95 12.48
C MET A 274 38.98 -12.44 12.07
N TYR A 275 38.54 -13.54 12.61
CA TYR A 275 37.27 -14.17 12.20
C TYR A 275 36.33 -14.28 13.38
N PHE A 276 35.08 -13.98 13.12
CA PHE A 276 33.95 -14.17 14.03
C PHE A 276 32.95 -15.12 13.40
N VAL A 277 32.47 -16.09 14.16
CA VAL A 277 31.60 -17.15 13.64
C VAL A 277 30.26 -17.05 14.33
N SER A 278 29.18 -16.91 13.54
CA SER A 278 27.82 -16.93 14.07
C SER A 278 27.40 -18.37 14.42
N LYS A 279 26.43 -18.50 15.33
CA LYS A 279 25.77 -19.80 15.56
C LYS A 279 24.83 -20.11 14.40
N ALA A 280 24.67 -21.40 14.07
CA ALA A 280 23.62 -21.85 13.17
C ALA A 280 22.25 -21.74 13.85
N LEU A 281 21.20 -21.41 13.10
CA LEU A 281 19.84 -21.31 13.61
C LEU A 281 18.92 -22.34 12.97
N LEU A 282 17.96 -22.82 13.76
CA LEU A 282 16.88 -23.69 13.31
C LEU A 282 15.55 -23.02 13.63
N ILE A 283 14.79 -22.68 12.57
CA ILE A 283 13.44 -22.15 12.70
C ILE A 283 12.48 -23.26 12.28
N ARG A 284 11.51 -23.57 13.14
CA ARG A 284 10.57 -24.67 12.96
C ARG A 284 9.15 -24.13 12.83
N PRO A 285 8.68 -23.85 11.60
CA PRO A 285 7.31 -23.41 11.41
C PRO A 285 6.30 -24.40 11.98
N VAL A 286 5.28 -23.88 12.67
CA VAL A 286 4.23 -24.66 13.29
C VAL A 286 2.99 -24.59 12.40
N PRO A 287 2.34 -25.71 12.05
CA PRO A 287 1.10 -25.67 11.30
C PRO A 287 -0.02 -24.98 12.11
N LEU A 288 -0.90 -24.31 11.39
CA LEU A 288 -2.12 -23.75 11.99
C LEU A 288 -3.05 -24.89 12.44
N PRO A 289 -3.87 -24.66 13.48
CA PRO A 289 -4.93 -25.60 13.83
C PRO A 289 -5.81 -25.96 12.64
N GLN A 290 -6.35 -27.18 12.62
CA GLN A 290 -7.29 -27.61 11.57
C GLN A 290 -8.54 -26.74 11.58
N HIS A 291 -8.73 -25.98 10.49
CA HIS A 291 -9.85 -25.08 10.31
C HIS A 291 -10.08 -24.86 8.81
N PRO A 292 -11.32 -24.71 8.32
CA PRO A 292 -11.60 -24.46 6.88
C PRO A 292 -10.89 -23.23 6.32
N LEU A 293 -10.52 -22.29 7.17
CA LEU A 293 -9.83 -21.04 6.80
C LEU A 293 -8.30 -21.12 6.94
N SER A 294 -7.74 -22.26 7.35
CA SER A 294 -6.28 -22.43 7.45
C SER A 294 -5.62 -22.22 6.09
N GLY A 295 -4.61 -21.34 6.03
CA GLY A 295 -3.92 -20.96 4.80
C GLY A 295 -4.70 -19.98 3.88
N ARG A 296 -5.91 -19.53 4.30
CA ARG A 296 -6.75 -18.60 3.53
C ARG A 296 -6.92 -17.24 4.19
N VAL A 297 -6.47 -17.09 5.41
CA VAL A 297 -6.56 -15.84 6.18
C VAL A 297 -5.18 -15.40 6.65
N PRO A 298 -4.96 -14.11 6.87
CA PRO A 298 -3.72 -13.61 7.43
C PRO A 298 -3.41 -14.18 8.80
N VAL A 299 -2.12 -14.28 9.09
CA VAL A 299 -1.59 -14.78 10.37
C VAL A 299 -0.76 -13.67 11.02
N GLY A 300 -1.13 -13.24 12.20
CA GLY A 300 -0.45 -12.14 12.89
C GLY A 300 -1.30 -11.54 14.00
N ASN A 301 -0.90 -10.35 14.47
CA ASN A 301 -1.70 -9.54 15.37
C ASN A 301 -2.24 -8.36 14.57
N PHE A 302 -3.56 -8.25 14.47
CA PHE A 302 -4.19 -7.22 13.66
C PHE A 302 -5.18 -6.39 14.48
N GLN A 303 -5.34 -5.14 14.06
CA GLN A 303 -6.31 -4.19 14.59
C GLN A 303 -7.13 -3.61 13.44
N LEU A 304 -8.38 -3.26 13.73
CA LEU A 304 -9.26 -2.55 12.82
C LEU A 304 -9.36 -1.09 13.25
N ILE A 305 -8.95 -0.19 12.35
CA ILE A 305 -9.09 1.25 12.52
C ILE A 305 -10.19 1.70 11.59
N GLU A 306 -11.19 2.38 12.13
CA GLU A 306 -12.39 2.74 11.41
C GLU A 306 -12.60 4.25 11.37
N LYS A 307 -13.09 4.73 10.24
CA LYS A 307 -13.54 6.11 10.08
C LYS A 307 -14.80 6.17 9.23
N ILE A 308 -15.74 7.01 9.61
CA ILE A 308 -16.97 7.27 8.86
C ILE A 308 -17.22 8.77 8.74
N THR A 309 -17.82 9.18 7.63
CA THR A 309 -18.09 10.62 7.38
C THR A 309 -19.11 11.19 8.35
N THR A 310 -20.17 10.45 8.65
CA THR A 310 -21.20 10.82 9.62
C THR A 310 -21.87 9.60 10.21
N LEU A 311 -22.26 9.67 11.49
CA LEU A 311 -23.03 8.64 12.18
C LEU A 311 -24.55 8.82 12.02
N LYS A 312 -25.00 10.00 11.53
CA LYS A 312 -26.42 10.31 11.34
C LYS A 312 -26.68 10.76 9.89
N PRO A 313 -26.60 9.84 8.91
CA PRO A 313 -26.94 10.18 7.54
C PRO A 313 -28.46 10.22 7.34
N SER A 314 -28.89 10.92 6.31
CA SER A 314 -30.26 10.81 5.80
C SER A 314 -30.38 9.63 4.84
N THR A 315 -31.62 9.10 4.69
CA THR A 315 -31.92 8.08 3.69
C THR A 315 -31.53 8.56 2.28
N GLY A 316 -30.82 7.73 1.52
CA GLY A 316 -30.28 8.03 0.20
C GLY A 316 -29.02 8.89 0.21
N GLN A 317 -28.53 9.34 1.37
CA GLN A 317 -27.29 10.09 1.47
C GLN A 317 -26.10 9.13 1.46
N PRO A 318 -25.18 9.21 0.47
CA PRO A 318 -23.99 8.39 0.47
C PRO A 318 -23.03 8.83 1.59
N ILE A 319 -22.54 7.87 2.36
CA ILE A 319 -21.54 8.09 3.38
C ILE A 319 -20.29 7.24 3.05
N LYS A 320 -19.13 7.75 3.42
CA LYS A 320 -17.85 7.09 3.22
C LYS A 320 -17.42 6.40 4.51
N TYR A 321 -17.32 5.08 4.45
CA TYR A 321 -16.73 4.25 5.48
C TYR A 321 -15.34 3.84 5.08
N THR A 322 -14.38 4.02 5.96
CA THR A 322 -12.98 3.62 5.75
C THR A 322 -12.62 2.61 6.83
N ALA A 323 -12.20 1.43 6.41
CA ALA A 323 -11.67 0.38 7.27
C ALA A 323 -10.20 0.17 6.96
N SER A 324 -9.34 0.30 7.96
CA SER A 324 -7.90 0.01 7.86
C SER A 324 -7.55 -1.15 8.79
N LEU A 325 -7.08 -2.24 8.19
CA LEU A 325 -6.60 -3.43 8.89
C LEU A 325 -5.09 -3.31 9.01
N VAL A 326 -4.60 -3.13 10.23
CA VAL A 326 -3.17 -2.85 10.51
C VAL A 326 -2.61 -3.93 11.44
N GLY A 327 -1.40 -4.42 11.16
CA GLY A 327 -0.79 -5.42 12.03
C GLY A 327 0.57 -5.92 11.57
N ASP A 328 1.19 -6.75 12.40
CA ASP A 328 2.53 -7.34 12.19
C ASP A 328 2.53 -8.61 11.32
N GLY A 329 1.47 -8.81 10.53
CA GLY A 329 1.31 -9.96 9.66
C GLY A 329 1.26 -9.59 8.18
N ASN A 330 1.16 -10.61 7.33
CA ASN A 330 1.00 -10.45 5.89
C ASN A 330 -0.42 -10.00 5.54
N SER A 331 -0.62 -8.69 5.39
CA SER A 331 -1.91 -8.08 5.03
C SER A 331 -2.37 -8.34 3.59
N ILE A 332 -1.48 -8.87 2.72
CA ILE A 332 -1.82 -9.18 1.33
C ILE A 332 -2.88 -10.28 1.24
N LEU A 333 -2.90 -11.21 2.21
CA LEU A 333 -3.88 -12.31 2.26
C LEU A 333 -5.29 -11.88 2.67
N TRP A 334 -5.52 -10.62 3.04
CA TRP A 334 -6.87 -10.13 3.24
C TRP A 334 -7.60 -10.05 1.89
N ASP A 335 -8.60 -10.89 1.69
CA ASP A 335 -9.50 -10.74 0.55
C ASP A 335 -10.34 -9.47 0.70
N SER A 336 -10.38 -8.66 -0.36
CA SER A 336 -11.36 -7.59 -0.45
C SER A 336 -12.73 -8.22 -0.67
N LYS A 337 -13.50 -8.36 0.41
CA LYS A 337 -14.87 -8.83 0.27
C LYS A 337 -15.72 -7.73 -0.35
N THR A 338 -16.30 -8.03 -1.49
CA THR A 338 -17.51 -7.34 -1.93
C THR A 338 -18.59 -7.62 -0.89
N VAL A 339 -19.00 -6.58 -0.18
CA VAL A 339 -20.14 -6.69 0.72
C VAL A 339 -21.40 -6.60 -0.14
N ASP A 340 -22.22 -7.64 -0.10
CA ASP A 340 -23.46 -7.65 -0.84
C ASP A 340 -24.43 -6.60 -0.25
N SER A 341 -25.02 -5.81 -1.16
CA SER A 341 -26.09 -4.88 -0.80
C SER A 341 -27.34 -5.65 -0.39
N ASP A 342 -28.04 -5.12 0.60
CA ASP A 342 -29.31 -5.69 1.07
C ASP A 342 -30.48 -4.72 0.92
N TYR A 343 -31.62 -5.04 1.50
CA TYR A 343 -32.80 -4.17 1.50
C TYR A 343 -32.56 -2.85 2.22
N PHE A 344 -31.64 -2.79 3.18
CA PHE A 344 -31.42 -1.65 4.05
C PHE A 344 -30.28 -0.73 3.60
N LEU A 345 -29.20 -1.33 3.13
CA LEU A 345 -27.94 -0.64 2.80
C LEU A 345 -27.39 -1.10 1.47
N ASP A 346 -26.96 -0.15 0.64
CA ASP A 346 -26.14 -0.42 -0.53
C ASP A 346 -24.68 -0.16 -0.25
N PHE A 347 -23.82 -1.02 -0.80
CA PHE A 347 -22.38 -0.96 -0.63
C PHE A 347 -21.68 -0.89 -1.98
N SER A 348 -20.67 -0.03 -2.08
CA SER A 348 -19.80 0.06 -3.24
C SER A 348 -18.36 0.33 -2.78
N THR A 349 -17.44 -0.54 -3.14
CA THR A 349 -16.02 -0.34 -2.84
C THR A 349 -15.44 0.74 -3.76
N LEU A 350 -15.03 1.86 -3.19
CA LEU A 350 -14.44 2.98 -3.93
C LEU A 350 -12.97 2.78 -4.20
N SER A 351 -12.24 2.24 -3.23
CA SER A 351 -10.82 1.94 -3.39
C SER A 351 -10.34 0.92 -2.35
N THR A 352 -9.31 0.18 -2.72
CA THR A 352 -8.56 -0.71 -1.84
C THR A 352 -7.08 -0.41 -2.02
N SER A 353 -6.36 -0.28 -0.92
CA SER A 353 -4.91 -0.15 -0.92
C SER A 353 -4.29 -1.11 0.07
N THR A 354 -3.15 -1.69 -0.29
CA THR A 354 -2.39 -2.58 0.58
C THR A 354 -0.94 -2.13 0.59
N SER A 355 -0.34 -2.07 1.77
CA SER A 355 1.07 -1.74 1.94
C SER A 355 1.69 -2.58 3.04
N ILE A 356 2.97 -2.91 2.89
CA ILE A 356 3.79 -3.51 3.92
C ILE A 356 5.02 -2.63 4.08
N ALA A 357 5.37 -2.30 5.31
CA ALA A 357 6.51 -1.45 5.61
C ALA A 357 7.16 -1.81 6.93
N PRO A 358 8.47 -1.55 7.06
CA PRO A 358 9.15 -1.70 8.32
C PRO A 358 8.69 -0.63 9.31
N PHE A 359 8.29 -1.09 10.49
CA PHE A 359 8.01 -0.23 11.62
C PHE A 359 8.62 -0.83 12.88
N ARG A 360 9.45 -0.05 13.60
CA ARG A 360 10.32 -0.54 14.67
C ARG A 360 11.20 -1.68 14.15
N GLU A 361 11.10 -2.86 14.73
CA GLU A 361 11.92 -4.01 14.36
C GLU A 361 11.14 -5.08 13.54
N LYS A 362 9.91 -4.78 13.13
CA LYS A 362 9.00 -5.70 12.43
C LYS A 362 8.46 -5.10 11.14
N MET A 363 7.96 -5.95 10.26
CA MET A 363 7.15 -5.55 9.11
C MET A 363 5.69 -5.41 9.53
N PHE A 364 5.10 -4.27 9.22
CA PHE A 364 3.69 -3.98 9.42
C PHE A 364 2.96 -3.94 8.09
N GLY A 365 1.91 -4.72 8.01
CA GLY A 365 0.96 -4.67 6.91
C GLY A 365 -0.18 -3.73 7.23
N ASN A 366 -0.62 -2.99 6.22
CA ASN A 366 -1.83 -2.17 6.28
C ASN A 366 -2.65 -2.41 5.01
N LYS A 367 -3.91 -2.79 5.18
CA LYS A 367 -4.90 -2.81 4.10
C LYS A 367 -6.03 -1.86 4.44
N THR A 368 -6.22 -0.86 3.60
CA THR A 368 -7.29 0.13 3.74
C THR A 368 -8.32 -0.07 2.64
N GLU A 369 -9.57 -0.20 3.02
CA GLU A 369 -10.72 -0.26 2.14
C GLU A 369 -11.59 0.99 2.37
N ILE A 370 -11.94 1.66 1.29
CA ILE A 370 -12.85 2.80 1.30
C ILE A 370 -14.12 2.37 0.62
N ILE A 371 -15.21 2.37 1.39
CA ILE A 371 -16.49 1.83 0.98
C ILE A 371 -17.53 2.96 1.08
N GLN A 372 -18.27 3.14 0.01
CA GLN A 372 -19.47 3.95 0.02
C GLN A 372 -20.62 3.13 0.55
N VAL A 373 -21.33 3.66 1.52
CA VAL A 373 -22.54 3.08 2.10
C VAL A 373 -23.71 4.03 1.83
N ILE A 374 -24.77 3.53 1.21
CA ILE A 374 -25.98 4.32 0.91
C ILE A 374 -27.15 3.70 1.67
N PRO A 375 -27.65 4.34 2.75
CA PRO A 375 -28.82 3.87 3.46
C PRO A 375 -30.09 4.00 2.62
N LYS A 376 -30.85 2.92 2.47
CA LYS A 376 -32.15 2.90 1.75
C LYS A 376 -33.35 3.06 2.68
N GLN A 377 -33.18 2.71 3.94
CA GLN A 377 -34.23 2.72 4.96
C GLN A 377 -33.81 3.52 6.19
N PRO A 378 -34.75 4.23 6.87
CA PRO A 378 -34.48 4.82 8.16
C PRO A 378 -34.31 3.74 9.22
N GLY A 379 -33.51 4.00 10.25
CA GLY A 379 -33.30 3.06 11.36
C GLY A 379 -31.85 3.07 11.86
N LYS A 380 -31.57 2.16 12.80
CA LYS A 380 -30.25 1.97 13.36
C LYS A 380 -29.59 0.74 12.75
N PHE A 381 -28.37 0.89 12.23
CA PHE A 381 -27.64 -0.19 11.58
C PHE A 381 -26.26 -0.33 12.17
N VAL A 382 -25.95 -1.53 12.67
CA VAL A 382 -24.62 -1.90 13.16
C VAL A 382 -23.81 -2.43 11.99
N LEU A 383 -22.77 -1.69 11.58
CA LEU A 383 -21.95 -2.04 10.43
C LEU A 383 -21.16 -3.35 10.63
N GLY A 384 -20.95 -3.79 11.85
CA GLY A 384 -20.31 -5.07 12.19
C GLY A 384 -21.06 -6.32 11.71
N LYS A 385 -22.31 -6.21 11.23
CA LYS A 385 -23.00 -7.29 10.53
C LYS A 385 -22.47 -7.51 9.13
N TYR A 386 -21.99 -6.46 8.49
CA TYR A 386 -21.52 -6.43 7.10
C TYR A 386 -20.00 -6.51 7.03
N PHE A 387 -19.30 -5.79 7.89
CA PHE A 387 -17.86 -5.65 7.86
C PHE A 387 -17.19 -6.47 8.94
N GLN A 388 -16.65 -7.62 8.53
CA GLN A 388 -15.96 -8.58 9.38
C GLN A 388 -14.76 -9.15 8.64
N TRP A 389 -13.62 -9.23 9.31
CA TRP A 389 -12.37 -9.79 8.78
C TRP A 389 -11.84 -10.86 9.71
N ILE A 390 -11.65 -12.06 9.18
CA ILE A 390 -11.18 -13.20 9.95
C ILE A 390 -9.67 -13.31 9.76
N TYR A 391 -8.96 -13.60 10.84
CA TYR A 391 -7.52 -13.80 10.84
C TYR A 391 -7.13 -14.85 11.88
N PHE A 392 -5.89 -15.35 11.82
CA PHE A 392 -5.34 -16.18 12.87
C PHE A 392 -4.51 -15.30 13.81
N ASN A 393 -4.95 -15.21 15.06
CA ASN A 393 -4.30 -14.42 16.09
C ASN A 393 -3.17 -15.24 16.73
N VAL A 394 -1.93 -14.81 16.53
CA VAL A 394 -0.73 -15.53 17.00
C VAL A 394 -0.57 -15.48 18.52
N LYS A 395 -1.09 -14.45 19.21
CA LYS A 395 -1.02 -14.33 20.67
C LYS A 395 -1.92 -15.37 21.35
N THR A 396 -3.12 -15.56 20.82
CA THR A 396 -4.11 -16.51 21.38
C THR A 396 -4.04 -17.89 20.75
N ALA A 397 -3.29 -18.06 19.65
CA ALA A 397 -3.21 -19.24 18.81
C ALA A 397 -4.60 -19.73 18.34
N LYS A 398 -5.50 -18.79 18.01
CA LYS A 398 -6.88 -19.06 17.58
C LYS A 398 -7.27 -18.18 16.40
N PHE A 399 -8.24 -18.65 15.62
CA PHE A 399 -8.91 -17.81 14.64
C PHE A 399 -9.78 -16.78 15.37
N ASP A 400 -9.70 -15.53 14.95
CA ASP A 400 -10.39 -14.40 15.54
C ASP A 400 -11.01 -13.52 14.43
N THR A 401 -11.93 -12.63 14.81
CA THR A 401 -12.66 -11.79 13.85
C THR A 401 -12.66 -10.34 14.29
N LEU A 402 -12.07 -9.49 13.46
CA LEU A 402 -12.22 -8.05 13.56
C LEU A 402 -13.59 -7.66 13.00
N ARG A 403 -14.36 -6.92 13.77
CA ARG A 403 -15.71 -6.47 13.38
C ARG A 403 -15.83 -4.98 13.55
N SER A 404 -16.53 -4.33 12.62
CA SER A 404 -16.89 -2.92 12.78
C SER A 404 -17.71 -2.71 14.05
N LYS A 405 -17.34 -1.69 14.82
CA LYS A 405 -18.06 -1.25 16.03
C LYS A 405 -18.98 -0.06 15.74
N ILE A 406 -19.00 0.41 14.50
CA ILE A 406 -19.77 1.59 14.12
C ILE A 406 -21.25 1.26 14.00
N GLU A 407 -22.08 2.08 14.65
CA GLU A 407 -23.53 2.11 14.51
C GLU A 407 -23.91 3.44 13.83
N ILE A 408 -24.70 3.36 12.77
CA ILE A 408 -25.27 4.53 12.10
C ILE A 408 -26.76 4.65 12.42
N SER A 409 -27.24 5.87 12.65
CA SER A 409 -28.65 6.18 12.86
C SER A 409 -29.16 6.97 11.66
N VAL A 410 -29.94 6.33 10.80
CA VAL A 410 -30.43 6.90 9.53
C VAL A 410 -31.77 7.56 9.77
N GLU A 411 -31.89 8.81 9.37
CA GLU A 411 -33.10 9.62 9.45
C GLU A 411 -33.71 9.82 8.04
N GLY A 412 -35.03 10.06 7.96
CA GLY A 412 -35.71 10.36 6.72
C GLY A 412 -36.78 9.34 6.34
N LYS A 413 -37.28 9.45 5.11
CA LYS A 413 -38.27 8.52 4.54
C LYS A 413 -37.57 7.42 3.76
N SER A 414 -38.15 6.23 3.72
CA SER A 414 -37.66 5.12 2.90
C SER A 414 -37.46 5.56 1.44
N SER A 415 -36.33 5.17 0.84
CA SER A 415 -36.09 5.46 -0.58
C SER A 415 -37.03 4.68 -1.52
N ASP A 416 -37.59 3.57 -1.06
CA ASP A 416 -38.61 2.82 -1.81
C ASP A 416 -39.89 3.63 -2.06
N ASN A 417 -40.22 4.57 -1.17
CA ASN A 417 -41.35 5.50 -1.42
C ASN A 417 -41.06 6.51 -2.55
N ARG A 418 -39.78 6.83 -2.81
CA ARG A 418 -39.42 7.61 -4.01
C ARG A 418 -39.57 6.82 -5.30
N LEU A 419 -39.19 5.52 -5.27
CA LEU A 419 -39.43 4.62 -6.39
C LEU A 419 -40.91 4.36 -6.62
N ASN A 420 -41.75 4.31 -5.58
CA ASN A 420 -43.19 4.20 -5.72
C ASN A 420 -43.85 5.50 -6.22
N THR A 421 -43.28 6.69 -5.88
CA THR A 421 -43.71 7.96 -6.47
C THR A 421 -43.30 8.06 -7.95
N LEU A 422 -42.11 7.58 -8.28
CA LEU A 422 -41.63 7.41 -9.66
C LEU A 422 -42.39 6.29 -10.41
N ARG A 423 -42.90 5.26 -9.72
CA ARG A 423 -43.81 4.27 -10.30
C ARG A 423 -45.19 4.85 -10.60
N GLY A 424 -45.67 5.80 -9.79
CA GLY A 424 -46.89 6.57 -10.11
C GLY A 424 -46.73 7.46 -11.34
N GLU A 425 -45.53 8.02 -11.55
CA GLU A 425 -45.18 8.71 -12.78
C GLU A 425 -44.89 7.74 -13.94
N ALA A 426 -44.40 6.52 -13.65
CA ALA A 426 -44.20 5.45 -14.65
C ALA A 426 -45.54 4.89 -15.18
N GLU A 427 -46.66 5.09 -14.52
CA GLU A 427 -47.99 4.83 -15.12
C GLU A 427 -48.32 5.77 -16.27
N LEU A 428 -47.74 6.97 -16.29
CA LEU A 428 -47.73 7.88 -17.44
C LEU A 428 -46.96 7.36 -18.65
N TYR A 429 -46.04 6.43 -18.41
CA TYR A 429 -45.20 5.80 -19.45
C TYR A 429 -45.58 4.36 -19.76
N ARG A 430 -46.74 3.88 -19.27
CA ARG A 430 -47.33 2.57 -19.61
C ARG A 430 -47.89 2.60 -21.05
N GLY A 431 -47.05 2.54 -21.99
CA GLY A 431 -47.33 2.56 -23.42
C GLY A 431 -46.09 2.85 -24.24
N ILE A 432 -45.01 3.22 -23.58
CA ILE A 432 -43.70 3.29 -24.18
C ILE A 432 -43.05 1.95 -23.89
N GLU A 433 -43.26 0.97 -24.78
CA GLU A 433 -42.39 -0.18 -24.83
C GLU A 433 -40.96 0.35 -24.99
N PHE A 434 -40.13 0.20 -23.96
CA PHE A 434 -38.66 0.28 -24.11
C PHE A 434 -38.22 -0.90 -24.99
N LYS A 435 -38.51 -0.81 -26.27
CA LYS A 435 -37.68 -1.48 -27.29
C LYS A 435 -36.34 -0.80 -27.15
N ASP A 436 -35.29 -1.57 -27.03
CA ASP A 436 -33.90 -1.11 -27.05
C ASP A 436 -33.68 -0.14 -28.21
N THR A 437 -33.96 1.16 -27.96
CA THR A 437 -33.85 2.19 -29.00
C THR A 437 -32.39 2.52 -29.31
N LEU A 438 -31.46 2.08 -28.48
CA LEU A 438 -30.02 2.25 -28.74
C LEU A 438 -29.58 1.42 -29.98
N ASP A 439 -30.02 0.19 -30.13
CA ASP A 439 -29.69 -0.62 -31.31
C ASP A 439 -30.35 -0.10 -32.60
N VAL A 440 -31.56 0.45 -32.51
CA VAL A 440 -32.25 1.04 -33.64
C VAL A 440 -31.63 2.38 -34.07
N VAL A 441 -31.18 3.21 -33.12
CA VAL A 441 -30.49 4.47 -33.43
C VAL A 441 -29.12 4.17 -34.05
N TRP A 442 -28.36 3.20 -33.54
CA TRP A 442 -27.07 2.80 -34.10
C TRP A 442 -27.20 2.22 -35.51
N SER A 443 -28.18 1.36 -35.76
CA SER A 443 -28.41 0.80 -37.11
C SER A 443 -28.82 1.86 -38.12
N ARG A 444 -29.65 2.87 -37.73
CA ARG A 444 -29.98 4.00 -38.59
C ARG A 444 -28.78 4.90 -38.90
N TRP A 445 -27.91 5.17 -37.91
CA TRP A 445 -26.69 5.95 -38.13
C TRP A 445 -25.69 5.27 -39.04
N VAL A 446 -25.53 3.94 -38.90
CA VAL A 446 -24.67 3.14 -39.78
C VAL A 446 -25.20 3.18 -41.22
N ASN A 447 -26.53 3.04 -41.44
CA ASN A 447 -27.12 3.10 -42.78
C ASN A 447 -26.98 4.51 -43.39
N TRP A 448 -27.15 5.58 -42.63
CA TRP A 448 -26.93 6.93 -43.12
C TRP A 448 -25.46 7.20 -43.51
N ARG A 449 -24.54 6.66 -42.78
CA ARG A 449 -23.11 6.77 -43.08
C ARG A 449 -22.74 6.06 -44.38
N GLN A 450 -23.35 4.90 -44.66
CA GLN A 450 -23.20 4.20 -45.93
C GLN A 450 -23.80 5.00 -47.09
N VAL A 451 -24.97 5.58 -46.93
CA VAL A 451 -25.64 6.43 -47.92
C VAL A 451 -24.78 7.68 -48.23
N VAL A 452 -24.28 8.36 -47.21
CA VAL A 452 -23.39 9.53 -47.40
C VAL A 452 -22.10 9.14 -48.13
N ASN A 453 -21.48 8.02 -47.78
CA ASN A 453 -20.27 7.53 -48.49
C ASN A 453 -20.57 7.17 -49.95
N LEU A 454 -21.74 6.62 -50.26
CA LEU A 454 -22.16 6.31 -51.63
C LEU A 454 -22.39 7.59 -52.46
N ILE A 455 -23.00 8.62 -51.86
CA ILE A 455 -23.17 9.95 -52.50
C ILE A 455 -21.79 10.58 -52.77
N LEU A 456 -20.87 10.53 -51.81
CA LEU A 456 -19.52 11.07 -51.98
C LEU A 456 -18.73 10.35 -53.12
N LEU A 457 -18.90 9.02 -53.20
CA LEU A 457 -18.29 8.19 -54.25
C LEU A 457 -18.89 8.55 -55.64
N GLY A 458 -20.23 8.75 -55.70
CA GLY A 458 -20.91 9.22 -56.91
C GLY A 458 -20.45 10.60 -57.38
N MET A 459 -20.34 11.55 -56.44
CA MET A 459 -19.86 12.92 -56.75
C MET A 459 -18.41 12.93 -57.20
N SER A 460 -17.54 12.14 -56.58
CA SER A 460 -16.14 12.03 -57.00
C SER A 460 -16.01 11.45 -58.41
N SER A 461 -16.82 10.44 -58.72
CA SER A 461 -16.84 9.85 -60.08
C SER A 461 -17.31 10.86 -61.14
N VAL A 462 -18.30 11.66 -60.83
CA VAL A 462 -18.76 12.73 -61.74
C VAL A 462 -17.67 13.80 -61.95
N ILE A 463 -16.96 14.17 -60.89
CA ILE A 463 -15.86 15.12 -60.99
C ILE A 463 -14.73 14.59 -61.91
N VAL A 464 -14.36 13.31 -61.70
CA VAL A 464 -13.35 12.64 -62.55
C VAL A 464 -13.79 12.59 -63.99
N TYR A 465 -15.08 12.26 -64.25
CA TYR A 465 -15.65 12.24 -65.62
C TYR A 465 -15.61 13.64 -66.26
N LEU A 466 -16.00 14.69 -65.54
CA LEU A 466 -15.98 16.07 -66.04
C LEU A 466 -14.55 16.59 -66.30
N VAL A 467 -13.57 16.18 -65.49
CA VAL A 467 -12.14 16.51 -65.73
C VAL A 467 -11.62 15.80 -66.98
N TRP A 468 -12.01 14.52 -67.14
CA TRP A 468 -11.56 13.70 -68.28
C TRP A 468 -12.19 14.16 -69.63
N LYS A 469 -13.42 14.70 -69.58
CA LYS A 469 -14.17 15.16 -70.77
C LYS A 469 -13.82 16.63 -71.18
N ARG A 470 -12.87 17.32 -70.51
CA ARG A 470 -12.39 18.63 -70.96
C ARG A 470 -11.60 18.48 -72.26
N PRO A 471 -12.09 19.05 -73.39
CA PRO A 471 -11.29 19.08 -74.59
C PRO A 471 -10.06 19.95 -74.34
N LYS A 472 -8.92 19.47 -74.89
CA LYS A 472 -7.64 20.20 -74.89
C LYS A 472 -7.75 21.49 -75.66
#